data_8750ddf3e32c5d1eeb746290c3221c7b
#
_entry.id   8750ddf3e32c5d1eeb746290c3221c7b
#
_cell.length_a   1.000
_cell.length_b   1.000
_cell.length_c   1.000
_cell.angle_alpha   90.00
_cell.angle_beta   90.00
_cell.angle_gamma   90.00
#
_symmetry.space_group_name_H-M   'P 1'
#
loop_
_entity.id
_entity.type
_entity.pdbx_description
1 polymer ?
#
loop_
_entity_poly.entity_id
_entity_poly.type
_entity_poly.pdbx_seq_one_letter_code
_entity_poly.pdbx_strand_id
1 'polypeptide(L)'
;MSIIGAGRGGLDPPENIRIYMNDIKNVCVYSASSTKIAKVYFDVAEELGRLLAEKKINLINGAGCIGLMSATSDAALAAGGTVTGVIPHFMVEQGWHHTGLTRLIETETMHERKRMMADLSDGVIALPGGCGTLEELLEIITWKQLGLYLNPIIILNINGFYNPLLEMLQRAVEGNFMRKEHVVIWKVASTAEEAINLLYTTPVWNKEIRKFAAI
;
A
#
# COMPACT_ATOMS: atom_id res chain seq x y z
N MET A 1 53.91 -3.25 -33.34
CA MET A 1 53.02 -2.16 -32.91
C MET A 1 51.68 -2.79 -32.64
N SER A 2 51.42 -3.16 -31.39
CA SER A 2 50.27 -3.97 -30.97
C SER A 2 49.35 -3.12 -30.15
N ILE A 3 48.08 -3.05 -30.51
CA ILE A 3 47.04 -2.29 -29.80
C ILE A 3 46.27 -3.26 -28.94
N ILE A 4 46.33 -3.02 -27.64
CA ILE A 4 45.69 -3.79 -26.59
C ILE A 4 44.19 -3.44 -26.58
N GLY A 5 43.33 -4.44 -26.81
CA GLY A 5 41.89 -4.32 -26.62
C GLY A 5 41.53 -4.42 -25.16
N ALA A 6 40.91 -3.38 -24.62
CA ALA A 6 40.35 -3.37 -23.28
C ALA A 6 39.06 -4.21 -23.22
N GLY A 7 39.12 -5.36 -22.57
CA GLY A 7 37.95 -6.16 -22.22
C GLY A 7 37.09 -5.47 -21.17
N ARG A 8 35.86 -5.14 -21.55
CA ARG A 8 34.79 -4.76 -20.57
C ARG A 8 34.29 -6.03 -19.87
N GLY A 9 34.84 -6.30 -18.71
CA GLY A 9 34.27 -7.30 -17.80
C GLY A 9 32.98 -6.76 -17.19
N GLY A 10 31.87 -7.01 -17.83
CA GLY A 10 30.57 -6.92 -17.17
C GLY A 10 30.47 -8.08 -16.18
N LEU A 11 30.36 -7.80 -14.90
CA LEU A 11 30.00 -8.80 -13.91
C LEU A 11 28.55 -9.19 -14.19
N ASP A 12 28.33 -10.39 -14.70
CA ASP A 12 27.01 -10.99 -14.76
C ASP A 12 26.47 -11.07 -13.33
N PRO A 13 25.18 -10.70 -13.11
CA PRO A 13 24.59 -10.84 -11.80
C PRO A 13 24.58 -12.33 -11.40
N PRO A 14 24.79 -12.65 -10.11
CA PRO A 14 24.82 -14.03 -9.67
C PRO A 14 23.53 -14.77 -10.06
N GLU A 15 23.66 -15.97 -10.62
CA GLU A 15 22.59 -16.80 -11.22
C GLU A 15 21.46 -17.21 -10.27
N ASN A 16 21.40 -16.71 -9.03
CA ASN A 16 20.45 -17.13 -8.00
C ASN A 16 19.50 -16.05 -7.48
N ILE A 17 19.31 -14.92 -8.16
CA ILE A 17 18.17 -14.03 -7.87
C ILE A 17 17.01 -14.49 -8.76
N ARG A 18 16.34 -15.58 -8.36
CA ARG A 18 14.95 -15.79 -8.75
C ARG A 18 14.17 -14.65 -8.11
N ILE A 19 13.83 -13.63 -8.89
CA ILE A 19 12.81 -12.65 -8.50
C ILE A 19 11.50 -13.45 -8.42
N TYR A 20 11.17 -13.92 -7.24
CA TYR A 20 9.83 -14.45 -6.98
C TYR A 20 8.91 -13.25 -7.06
N MET A 21 8.19 -13.10 -8.17
CA MET A 21 7.10 -12.16 -8.25
C MET A 21 6.04 -12.61 -7.26
N ASN A 22 5.58 -11.70 -6.40
CA ASN A 22 4.51 -11.99 -5.46
C ASN A 22 3.23 -12.34 -6.23
N ASP A 23 2.46 -13.31 -5.77
CA ASP A 23 1.11 -13.59 -6.27
C ASP A 23 0.13 -12.62 -5.57
N ILE A 24 -0.11 -11.47 -6.21
CA ILE A 24 -0.95 -10.40 -5.67
C ILE A 24 -2.38 -10.57 -6.23
N LYS A 25 -3.31 -10.90 -5.36
CA LYS A 25 -4.75 -11.03 -5.68
C LYS A 25 -5.62 -9.99 -5.00
N ASN A 26 -5.19 -9.49 -3.85
CA ASN A 26 -5.93 -8.56 -3.02
C ASN A 26 -5.02 -7.43 -2.56
N VAL A 27 -5.41 -6.19 -2.82
CA VAL A 27 -4.65 -5.01 -2.39
C VAL A 27 -5.52 -4.12 -1.52
N CYS A 28 -5.05 -3.84 -0.31
CA CYS A 28 -5.68 -2.87 0.57
C CYS A 28 -5.23 -1.46 0.20
N VAL A 29 -6.17 -0.54 0.04
CA VAL A 29 -5.89 0.87 -0.26
C VAL A 29 -6.41 1.75 0.86
N TYR A 30 -5.48 2.43 1.55
CA TYR A 30 -5.79 3.49 2.53
C TYR A 30 -5.87 4.81 1.80
N SER A 31 -6.89 5.63 2.05
CA SER A 31 -7.10 6.87 1.30
C SER A 31 -8.04 7.85 2.03
N ALA A 32 -8.00 9.11 1.59
CA ALA A 32 -8.85 10.17 2.13
C ALA A 32 -10.34 9.95 1.83
N SER A 33 -11.19 10.34 2.77
CA SER A 33 -12.64 10.51 2.59
C SER A 33 -13.04 11.96 2.23
N SER A 34 -12.10 12.90 2.10
CA SER A 34 -12.38 14.30 1.76
C SER A 34 -12.67 14.47 0.27
N THR A 35 -13.68 15.30 -0.03
CA THR A 35 -14.01 15.72 -1.41
C THR A 35 -13.40 17.07 -1.78
N LYS A 36 -12.79 17.79 -0.82
CA LYS A 36 -12.27 19.17 -1.00
C LYS A 36 -10.74 19.18 -1.19
N ILE A 37 -10.23 18.25 -1.99
CA ILE A 37 -8.81 18.13 -2.31
C ILE A 37 -8.57 18.36 -3.79
N ALA A 38 -7.30 18.58 -4.18
CA ALA A 38 -6.97 18.88 -5.57
C ALA A 38 -7.28 17.68 -6.49
N LYS A 39 -7.73 18.02 -7.71
CA LYS A 39 -8.14 17.02 -8.73
C LYS A 39 -7.10 15.95 -9.00
N VAL A 40 -5.82 16.30 -8.99
CA VAL A 40 -4.72 15.36 -9.25
C VAL A 40 -4.74 14.12 -8.34
N TYR A 41 -5.23 14.26 -7.10
CA TYR A 41 -5.36 13.12 -6.20
C TYR A 41 -6.50 12.18 -6.62
N PHE A 42 -7.60 12.73 -7.14
CA PHE A 42 -8.69 11.95 -7.72
C PHE A 42 -8.25 11.22 -8.98
N ASP A 43 -7.56 11.92 -9.90
CA ASP A 43 -7.07 11.33 -11.14
C ASP A 43 -6.19 10.09 -10.88
N VAL A 44 -5.30 10.19 -9.91
CA VAL A 44 -4.43 9.04 -9.54
C VAL A 44 -5.19 7.94 -8.80
N ALA A 45 -6.19 8.28 -7.98
CA ALA A 45 -7.03 7.29 -7.30
C ALA A 45 -7.87 6.49 -8.31
N GLU A 46 -8.47 7.18 -9.30
CA GLU A 46 -9.22 6.56 -10.40
C GLU A 46 -8.32 5.67 -11.26
N GLU A 47 -7.12 6.16 -11.61
CA GLU A 47 -6.13 5.37 -12.35
C GLU A 47 -5.74 4.10 -11.59
N LEU A 48 -5.48 4.22 -10.29
CA LEU A 48 -5.16 3.07 -9.44
C LEU A 48 -6.29 2.03 -9.44
N GLY A 49 -7.54 2.48 -9.27
CA GLY A 49 -8.72 1.59 -9.29
C GLY A 49 -8.84 0.84 -10.62
N ARG A 50 -8.72 1.56 -11.75
CA ARG A 50 -8.74 0.97 -13.08
C ARG A 50 -7.63 -0.07 -13.29
N LEU A 51 -6.39 0.28 -12.91
CA LEU A 51 -5.24 -0.62 -13.07
C LEU A 51 -5.35 -1.88 -12.21
N LEU A 52 -5.89 -1.79 -10.98
CA LEU A 52 -6.15 -2.96 -10.15
C LEU A 52 -7.14 -3.91 -10.83
N ALA A 53 -8.23 -3.36 -11.38
CA ALA A 53 -9.23 -4.15 -12.11
C ALA A 53 -8.64 -4.84 -13.36
N GLU A 54 -7.88 -4.12 -14.18
CA GLU A 54 -7.22 -4.67 -15.38
C GLU A 54 -6.26 -5.83 -15.04
N LYS A 55 -5.61 -5.77 -13.88
CA LYS A 55 -4.74 -6.84 -13.37
C LYS A 55 -5.49 -7.93 -12.62
N LYS A 56 -6.82 -7.84 -12.55
CA LYS A 56 -7.71 -8.78 -11.82
C LYS A 56 -7.38 -8.87 -10.33
N ILE A 57 -6.94 -7.75 -9.74
CA ILE A 57 -6.66 -7.61 -8.32
C ILE A 57 -7.92 -7.07 -7.64
N ASN A 58 -8.39 -7.74 -6.61
CA ASN A 58 -9.48 -7.27 -5.78
C ASN A 58 -9.01 -6.08 -4.93
N LEU A 59 -9.72 -4.96 -5.03
CA LEU A 59 -9.51 -3.79 -4.17
C LEU A 59 -10.14 -4.03 -2.80
N ILE A 60 -9.39 -3.81 -1.73
CA ILE A 60 -9.90 -3.80 -0.35
C ILE A 60 -9.78 -2.37 0.18
N ASN A 61 -10.81 -1.83 0.81
CA ASN A 61 -10.74 -0.55 1.48
C ASN A 61 -11.76 -0.42 2.63
N GLY A 62 -11.82 0.78 3.21
CA GLY A 62 -12.71 1.09 4.33
C GLY A 62 -14.17 1.35 3.96
N ALA A 63 -14.60 1.00 2.76
CA ALA A 63 -15.99 1.10 2.28
C ALA A 63 -16.60 2.52 2.25
N GLY A 64 -15.83 3.60 2.41
CA GLY A 64 -16.40 4.96 2.42
C GLY A 64 -16.98 5.37 1.06
N CYS A 65 -18.11 6.09 1.08
CA CYS A 65 -18.85 6.49 -0.11
C CYS A 65 -18.41 7.86 -0.70
N ILE A 66 -17.36 8.48 -0.18
CA ILE A 66 -16.87 9.79 -0.63
C ILE A 66 -15.34 9.84 -0.72
N GLY A 67 -14.83 10.86 -1.39
CA GLY A 67 -13.39 11.15 -1.49
C GLY A 67 -12.63 10.16 -2.37
N LEU A 68 -11.34 9.97 -2.08
CA LEU A 68 -10.48 9.07 -2.86
C LEU A 68 -10.90 7.61 -2.70
N MET A 69 -11.50 7.25 -1.58
CA MET A 69 -11.98 5.89 -1.32
C MET A 69 -13.09 5.50 -2.30
N SER A 70 -14.10 6.39 -2.49
CA SER A 70 -15.14 6.20 -3.49
C SER A 70 -14.55 6.22 -4.91
N ALA A 71 -13.72 7.21 -5.24
CA ALA A 71 -13.14 7.35 -6.57
C ALA A 71 -12.35 6.10 -7.00
N THR A 72 -11.53 5.54 -6.11
CA THR A 72 -10.80 4.30 -6.39
C THR A 72 -11.76 3.11 -6.60
N SER A 73 -12.81 3.01 -5.75
CA SER A 73 -13.81 1.94 -5.84
C SER A 73 -14.62 2.02 -7.13
N ASP A 74 -15.13 3.21 -7.46
CA ASP A 74 -15.93 3.46 -8.66
C ASP A 74 -15.15 3.15 -9.94
N ALA A 75 -13.89 3.57 -10.01
CA ALA A 75 -13.03 3.30 -11.15
C ALA A 75 -12.71 1.80 -11.30
N ALA A 76 -12.48 1.09 -10.19
CA ALA A 76 -12.28 -0.35 -10.22
C ALA A 76 -13.53 -1.10 -10.69
N LEU A 77 -14.70 -0.75 -10.18
CA LEU A 77 -15.98 -1.35 -10.58
C LEU A 77 -16.32 -1.06 -12.05
N ALA A 78 -16.14 0.20 -12.49
CA ALA A 78 -16.37 0.59 -13.87
C ALA A 78 -15.47 -0.15 -14.88
N ALA A 79 -14.26 -0.53 -14.47
CA ALA A 79 -13.33 -1.35 -15.24
C ALA A 79 -13.60 -2.88 -15.12
N GLY A 80 -14.71 -3.29 -14.50
CA GLY A 80 -15.09 -4.71 -14.34
C GLY A 80 -14.33 -5.44 -13.23
N GLY A 81 -13.65 -4.71 -12.33
CA GLY A 81 -12.96 -5.27 -11.18
C GLY A 81 -13.90 -5.58 -10.01
N THR A 82 -13.31 -6.03 -8.91
CA THR A 82 -14.02 -6.35 -7.67
C THR A 82 -13.52 -5.47 -6.52
N VAL A 83 -14.43 -5.07 -5.65
CA VAL A 83 -14.14 -4.24 -4.48
C VAL A 83 -14.76 -4.86 -3.23
N THR A 84 -13.94 -5.09 -2.21
CA THR A 84 -14.35 -5.53 -0.88
C THR A 84 -14.19 -4.38 0.11
N GLY A 85 -15.30 -3.89 0.64
CA GLY A 85 -15.29 -2.88 1.68
C GLY A 85 -15.33 -3.52 3.07
N VAL A 86 -14.60 -2.97 4.03
CA VAL A 86 -14.63 -3.39 5.44
C VAL A 86 -14.96 -2.18 6.29
N ILE A 87 -16.07 -2.24 7.05
CA ILE A 87 -16.61 -1.08 7.77
C ILE A 87 -17.27 -1.49 9.08
N PRO A 88 -17.17 -0.70 10.14
CA PRO A 88 -17.90 -0.95 11.37
C PRO A 88 -19.41 -0.75 11.19
N HIS A 89 -20.20 -1.59 11.84
CA HIS A 89 -21.66 -1.58 11.77
C HIS A 89 -22.26 -0.19 12.03
N PHE A 90 -21.78 0.55 13.05
CA PHE A 90 -22.28 1.89 13.35
C PHE A 90 -22.15 2.88 12.19
N MET A 91 -21.12 2.72 11.32
CA MET A 91 -20.93 3.57 10.15
C MET A 91 -21.90 3.19 9.01
N VAL A 92 -22.29 1.92 8.94
CA VAL A 92 -23.32 1.44 8.00
C VAL A 92 -24.67 2.04 8.37
N GLU A 93 -25.03 2.07 9.67
CA GLU A 93 -26.26 2.69 10.18
C GLU A 93 -26.33 4.19 9.86
N GLN A 94 -25.18 4.88 9.78
CA GLN A 94 -25.10 6.29 9.37
C GLN A 94 -25.15 6.49 7.84
N GLY A 95 -25.19 5.43 7.05
CA GLY A 95 -25.20 5.51 5.59
C GLY A 95 -23.87 5.98 4.99
N TRP A 96 -22.75 5.80 5.67
CA TRP A 96 -21.42 6.26 5.20
C TRP A 96 -20.74 5.26 4.27
N HIS A 97 -21.34 4.10 4.06
CA HIS A 97 -20.78 3.07 3.18
C HIS A 97 -21.17 3.25 1.72
N HIS A 98 -20.29 2.80 0.84
CA HIS A 98 -20.53 2.74 -0.59
C HIS A 98 -21.46 1.55 -0.91
N THR A 99 -22.62 1.82 -1.51
CA THR A 99 -23.67 0.81 -1.73
C THR A 99 -23.44 -0.09 -2.96
N GLY A 100 -22.50 0.26 -3.85
CA GLY A 100 -22.21 -0.46 -5.09
C GLY A 100 -21.04 -1.45 -5.01
N LEU A 101 -20.49 -1.71 -3.82
CA LEU A 101 -19.35 -2.61 -3.66
C LEU A 101 -19.71 -4.06 -4.01
N THR A 102 -18.74 -4.82 -4.53
CA THR A 102 -18.90 -6.26 -4.81
C THR A 102 -19.17 -7.05 -3.53
N ARG A 103 -18.52 -6.65 -2.43
CA ARG A 103 -18.68 -7.26 -1.11
C ARG A 103 -18.53 -6.22 -0.01
N LEU A 104 -19.43 -6.27 0.98
CA LEU A 104 -19.32 -5.51 2.22
C LEU A 104 -19.10 -6.46 3.40
N ILE A 105 -18.11 -6.17 4.23
CA ILE A 105 -17.83 -6.90 5.47
C ILE A 105 -18.04 -5.91 6.62
N GLU A 106 -19.01 -6.20 7.47
CA GLU A 106 -19.26 -5.42 8.68
C GLU A 106 -18.44 -5.96 9.85
N THR A 107 -17.95 -5.06 10.68
CA THR A 107 -17.18 -5.38 11.89
C THR A 107 -17.79 -4.66 13.10
N GLU A 108 -17.50 -5.14 14.31
CA GLU A 108 -17.99 -4.50 15.54
C GLU A 108 -17.17 -3.26 15.90
N THR A 109 -15.86 -3.29 15.65
CA THR A 109 -14.93 -2.25 16.08
C THR A 109 -14.04 -1.74 14.97
N MET A 110 -13.45 -0.54 15.16
CA MET A 110 -12.41 -0.01 14.26
C MET A 110 -11.14 -0.86 14.27
N HIS A 111 -10.84 -1.54 15.38
CA HIS A 111 -9.67 -2.44 15.45
C HIS A 111 -9.87 -3.69 14.61
N GLU A 112 -11.05 -4.31 14.70
CA GLU A 112 -11.41 -5.45 13.86
C GLU A 112 -11.40 -5.09 12.38
N ARG A 113 -11.93 -3.91 12.00
CA ARG A 113 -11.89 -3.39 10.64
C ARG A 113 -10.47 -3.37 10.11
N LYS A 114 -9.56 -2.70 10.80
CA LYS A 114 -8.16 -2.57 10.35
C LYS A 114 -7.46 -3.93 10.27
N ARG A 115 -7.69 -4.78 11.26
CA ARG A 115 -7.14 -6.13 11.27
C ARG A 115 -7.66 -6.94 10.08
N MET A 116 -8.97 -6.91 9.83
CA MET A 116 -9.59 -7.60 8.69
C MET A 116 -9.04 -7.13 7.34
N MET A 117 -8.89 -5.80 7.16
CA MET A 117 -8.32 -5.23 5.92
C MET A 117 -6.89 -5.73 5.68
N ALA A 118 -6.07 -5.80 6.71
CA ALA A 118 -4.70 -6.30 6.61
C ALA A 118 -4.65 -7.81 6.36
N ASP A 119 -5.45 -8.60 7.06
CA ASP A 119 -5.46 -10.07 6.95
C ASP A 119 -5.96 -10.56 5.58
N LEU A 120 -6.81 -9.78 4.92
CA LEU A 120 -7.33 -10.08 3.58
C LEU A 120 -6.37 -9.67 2.45
N SER A 121 -5.34 -8.86 2.73
CA SER A 121 -4.52 -8.23 1.69
C SER A 121 -3.15 -8.89 1.48
N ASP A 122 -2.75 -8.99 0.21
CA ASP A 122 -1.42 -9.43 -0.22
C ASP A 122 -0.44 -8.24 -0.33
N GLY A 123 -0.92 -7.03 -0.14
CA GLY A 123 -0.15 -5.79 -0.13
C GLY A 123 -1.00 -4.58 0.20
N VAL A 124 -0.36 -3.50 0.61
CA VAL A 124 -1.00 -2.23 0.97
C VAL A 124 -0.48 -1.10 0.09
N ILE A 125 -1.37 -0.23 -0.39
CA ILE A 125 -1.05 1.06 -1.00
C ILE A 125 -1.70 2.16 -0.16
N ALA A 126 -0.92 3.17 0.25
CA ALA A 126 -1.43 4.35 0.91
C ALA A 126 -1.45 5.54 -0.07
N LEU A 127 -2.65 5.97 -0.48
CA LEU A 127 -2.91 7.23 -1.15
C LEU A 127 -2.87 8.39 -0.13
N PRO A 128 -2.71 9.64 -0.57
CA PRO A 128 -2.84 10.81 0.30
C PRO A 128 -4.11 10.81 1.13
N GLY A 129 -4.00 11.18 2.41
CA GLY A 129 -5.14 11.21 3.31
C GLY A 129 -4.87 11.91 4.64
N GLY A 130 -5.91 12.04 5.45
CA GLY A 130 -5.85 12.66 6.77
C GLY A 130 -5.39 11.71 7.88
N CYS A 131 -5.76 12.06 9.13
CA CYS A 131 -5.33 11.31 10.32
C CYS A 131 -5.71 9.82 10.25
N GLY A 132 -6.90 9.47 9.74
CA GLY A 132 -7.30 8.06 9.62
C GLY A 132 -6.40 7.27 8.67
N THR A 133 -6.06 7.85 7.51
CA THR A 133 -5.13 7.22 6.56
C THR A 133 -3.71 7.11 7.14
N LEU A 134 -3.25 8.14 7.85
CA LEU A 134 -1.94 8.13 8.52
C LEU A 134 -1.91 7.10 9.65
N GLU A 135 -2.97 6.97 10.41
CA GLU A 135 -3.09 6.00 11.50
C GLU A 135 -3.06 4.56 10.95
N GLU A 136 -3.83 4.26 9.90
CA GLU A 136 -3.79 2.97 9.21
C GLU A 136 -2.40 2.65 8.65
N LEU A 137 -1.74 3.64 8.02
CA LEU A 137 -0.39 3.47 7.46
C LEU A 137 0.66 3.22 8.54
N LEU A 138 0.66 4.00 9.62
CA LEU A 138 1.64 3.85 10.69
C LEU A 138 1.41 2.56 11.49
N GLU A 139 0.16 2.13 11.64
CA GLU A 139 -0.16 0.85 12.27
C GLU A 139 0.37 -0.32 11.46
N ILE A 140 0.13 -0.36 10.13
CA ILE A 140 0.62 -1.46 9.29
C ILE A 140 2.15 -1.47 9.18
N ILE A 141 2.82 -0.31 9.20
CA ILE A 141 4.27 -0.20 9.31
C ILE A 141 4.75 -0.82 10.61
N THR A 142 4.11 -0.50 11.73
CA THR A 142 4.42 -1.06 13.05
C THR A 142 4.19 -2.58 13.06
N TRP A 143 3.10 -3.06 12.49
CA TRP A 143 2.85 -4.50 12.39
C TRP A 143 3.90 -5.22 11.56
N LYS A 144 4.39 -4.60 10.49
CA LYS A 144 5.48 -5.17 9.70
C LYS A 144 6.78 -5.19 10.49
N GLN A 145 7.10 -4.13 11.23
CA GLN A 145 8.24 -4.08 12.15
C GLN A 145 8.18 -5.22 13.18
N LEU A 146 6.99 -5.54 13.70
CA LEU A 146 6.78 -6.60 14.68
C LEU A 146 6.61 -8.01 14.05
N GLY A 147 6.64 -8.12 12.72
CA GLY A 147 6.44 -9.38 12.00
C GLY A 147 5.00 -9.92 12.10
N LEU A 148 4.02 -9.03 12.32
CA LEU A 148 2.58 -9.32 12.31
C LEU A 148 1.98 -9.17 10.92
N TYR A 149 2.60 -8.35 10.06
CA TYR A 149 2.32 -8.19 8.64
C TYR A 149 3.62 -8.34 7.86
N LEU A 150 3.63 -9.06 6.75
CA LEU A 150 4.88 -9.38 6.04
C LEU A 150 4.87 -8.89 4.58
N ASN A 151 3.69 -8.57 4.06
CA ASN A 151 3.48 -8.21 2.66
C ASN A 151 4.01 -6.78 2.33
N PRO A 152 4.12 -6.42 1.04
CA PRO A 152 4.55 -5.10 0.62
C PRO A 152 3.67 -3.97 1.15
N ILE A 153 4.29 -2.84 1.51
CA ILE A 153 3.64 -1.58 1.88
C ILE A 153 4.18 -0.50 0.95
N ILE A 154 3.29 0.12 0.17
CA ILE A 154 3.64 1.14 -0.82
C ILE A 154 3.01 2.47 -0.41
N ILE A 155 3.81 3.52 -0.32
CA ILE A 155 3.36 4.90 -0.10
C ILE A 155 3.31 5.57 -1.45
N LEU A 156 2.10 5.90 -1.93
CA LEU A 156 1.90 6.58 -3.21
C LEU A 156 1.98 8.10 -2.99
N ASN A 157 3.17 8.64 -3.21
CA ASN A 157 3.57 10.00 -2.87
C ASN A 157 3.28 11.00 -4.00
N ILE A 158 2.01 11.30 -4.21
CA ILE A 158 1.56 12.24 -5.25
C ILE A 158 1.94 13.67 -4.86
N ASN A 159 2.62 14.37 -5.78
CA ASN A 159 3.06 15.76 -5.58
C ASN A 159 3.83 16.00 -4.26
N GLY A 160 4.54 14.99 -3.75
CA GLY A 160 5.31 15.13 -2.53
C GLY A 160 4.47 15.21 -1.25
N PHE A 161 3.19 14.82 -1.28
CA PHE A 161 2.29 14.87 -0.13
C PHE A 161 2.88 14.23 1.13
N TYR A 162 3.55 13.09 0.96
CA TYR A 162 4.15 12.34 2.06
C TYR A 162 5.59 12.76 2.40
N ASN A 163 6.20 13.75 1.71
CA ASN A 163 7.58 14.16 2.01
C ASN A 163 7.82 14.47 3.49
N PRO A 164 6.96 15.23 4.21
CA PRO A 164 7.16 15.49 5.64
C PRO A 164 7.10 14.21 6.50
N LEU A 165 6.22 13.25 6.17
CA LEU A 165 6.15 11.98 6.87
C LEU A 165 7.41 11.14 6.63
N LEU A 166 7.86 11.05 5.40
CA LEU A 166 9.07 10.31 5.01
C LEU A 166 10.30 10.89 5.70
N GLU A 167 10.41 12.22 5.78
CA GLU A 167 11.46 12.91 6.53
C GLU A 167 11.38 12.58 8.03
N MET A 168 10.18 12.57 8.62
CA MET A 168 10.01 12.21 10.04
C MET A 168 10.41 10.76 10.30
N LEU A 169 10.02 9.83 9.45
CA LEU A 169 10.42 8.42 9.56
C LEU A 169 11.94 8.24 9.42
N GLN A 170 12.56 8.97 8.49
CA GLN A 170 14.01 8.98 8.33
C GLN A 170 14.72 9.49 9.59
N ARG A 171 14.25 10.58 10.17
CA ARG A 171 14.77 11.11 11.44
C ARG A 171 14.61 10.12 12.60
N ALA A 172 13.51 9.36 12.62
CA ALA A 172 13.31 8.31 13.63
C ALA A 172 14.36 7.20 13.51
N VAL A 173 14.76 6.83 12.29
CA VAL A 173 15.86 5.87 12.05
C VAL A 173 17.21 6.47 12.45
N GLU A 174 17.51 7.69 12.01
CA GLU A 174 18.77 8.38 12.33
C GLU A 174 18.94 8.62 13.84
N GLY A 175 17.85 8.93 14.54
CA GLY A 175 17.81 9.12 15.99
C GLY A 175 17.75 7.82 16.80
N ASN A 176 17.81 6.66 16.15
CA ASN A 176 17.70 5.33 16.76
C ASN A 176 16.34 5.05 17.47
N PHE A 177 15.28 5.78 17.14
CA PHE A 177 13.90 5.43 17.54
C PHE A 177 13.35 4.26 16.70
N MET A 178 13.95 4.03 15.54
CA MET A 178 13.72 2.87 14.68
C MET A 178 15.08 2.28 14.27
N ARG A 179 15.15 0.97 14.04
CA ARG A 179 16.37 0.33 13.57
C ARG A 179 16.65 0.69 12.11
N LYS A 180 17.90 0.63 11.69
CA LYS A 180 18.33 0.89 10.29
C LYS A 180 17.66 -0.07 9.31
N GLU A 181 17.44 -1.32 9.72
CA GLU A 181 16.76 -2.36 8.94
C GLU A 181 15.31 -2.01 8.63
N HIS A 182 14.69 -1.12 9.40
CA HIS A 182 13.30 -0.72 9.22
C HIS A 182 13.08 0.26 8.06
N VAL A 183 14.13 0.87 7.51
CA VAL A 183 14.04 1.81 6.36
C VAL A 183 13.47 1.15 5.10
N VAL A 184 13.55 -0.17 4.99
CA VAL A 184 13.05 -0.93 3.83
C VAL A 184 11.65 -1.52 4.03
N ILE A 185 10.98 -1.19 5.15
CA ILE A 185 9.61 -1.66 5.47
C ILE A 185 8.61 -1.23 4.40
N TRP A 186 8.75 0.00 3.91
CA TRP A 186 7.90 0.58 2.87
C TRP A 186 8.69 0.88 1.61
N LYS A 187 7.98 1.02 0.51
CA LYS A 187 8.47 1.58 -0.74
C LYS A 187 7.67 2.83 -1.07
N VAL A 188 8.26 3.73 -1.84
CA VAL A 188 7.62 4.97 -2.27
C VAL A 188 7.44 4.91 -3.78
N ALA A 189 6.24 5.23 -4.26
CA ALA A 189 5.90 5.34 -5.65
C ALA A 189 5.39 6.76 -5.97
N SER A 190 5.60 7.22 -7.19
CA SER A 190 5.14 8.51 -7.69
C SER A 190 3.91 8.39 -8.58
N THR A 191 3.62 7.19 -9.09
CA THR A 191 2.48 6.89 -9.97
C THR A 191 1.75 5.62 -9.56
N ALA A 192 0.50 5.48 -9.98
CA ALA A 192 -0.29 4.29 -9.71
C ALA A 192 0.35 3.03 -10.33
N GLU A 193 0.88 3.13 -11.54
CA GLU A 193 1.56 2.03 -12.21
C GLU A 193 2.82 1.59 -11.46
N GLU A 194 3.66 2.54 -11.02
CA GLU A 194 4.83 2.26 -10.20
C GLU A 194 4.45 1.58 -8.89
N ALA A 195 3.38 2.05 -8.22
CA ALA A 195 2.90 1.44 -6.98
C ALA A 195 2.52 -0.04 -7.17
N ILE A 196 1.81 -0.36 -8.24
CA ILE A 196 1.44 -1.74 -8.57
C ILE A 196 2.69 -2.58 -8.89
N ASN A 197 3.62 -2.05 -9.67
CA ASN A 197 4.86 -2.78 -9.99
C ASN A 197 5.68 -3.09 -8.73
N LEU A 198 5.73 -2.16 -7.78
CA LEU A 198 6.40 -2.36 -6.50
C LEU A 198 5.73 -3.44 -5.63
N LEU A 199 4.42 -3.66 -5.72
CA LEU A 199 3.77 -4.78 -5.04
C LEU A 199 4.33 -6.13 -5.49
N TYR A 200 4.55 -6.30 -6.79
CA TYR A 200 5.10 -7.54 -7.34
C TYR A 200 6.58 -7.75 -7.04
N THR A 201 7.35 -6.66 -7.01
CA THR A 201 8.82 -6.72 -6.93
C THR A 201 9.39 -6.53 -5.53
N THR A 202 8.58 -6.04 -4.56
CA THR A 202 9.03 -5.90 -3.18
C THR A 202 8.97 -7.25 -2.46
N PRO A 203 10.09 -7.74 -1.91
CA PRO A 203 10.12 -9.04 -1.24
C PRO A 203 9.13 -9.11 -0.06
N VAL A 204 8.41 -10.22 0.04
CA VAL A 204 7.66 -10.57 1.25
C VAL A 204 8.66 -10.90 2.35
N TRP A 205 8.45 -10.34 3.54
CA TRP A 205 9.31 -10.61 4.68
C TRP A 205 9.00 -11.96 5.31
N ASN A 206 10.01 -12.58 5.93
CA ASN A 206 9.80 -13.76 6.72
C ASN A 206 9.60 -13.41 8.20
N LYS A 207 9.05 -14.36 8.98
CA LYS A 207 8.78 -14.15 10.41
C LYS A 207 10.04 -13.99 11.27
N GLU A 208 11.23 -14.27 10.73
CA GLU A 208 12.50 -14.08 11.45
C GLU A 208 12.80 -12.62 11.76
N ILE A 209 12.14 -11.68 11.09
CA ILE A 209 12.21 -10.25 11.41
C ILE A 209 11.90 -9.96 12.88
N ARG A 210 11.12 -10.82 13.55
CA ARG A 210 10.83 -10.72 14.99
C ARG A 210 12.08 -10.72 15.87
N LYS A 211 13.18 -11.31 15.39
CA LYS A 211 14.48 -11.28 16.08
C LYS A 211 15.04 -9.86 16.17
N PHE A 212 14.61 -8.97 15.28
CA PHE A 212 15.01 -7.57 15.20
C PHE A 212 13.92 -6.61 15.68
N ALA A 213 12.76 -7.10 16.11
CA ALA A 213 11.64 -6.25 16.54
C ALA A 213 11.91 -5.57 17.88
N ALA A 214 12.64 -6.22 18.79
CA ALA A 214 13.05 -5.60 20.05
C ALA A 214 14.23 -4.65 19.82
N ILE A 215 14.12 -3.42 20.31
CA ILE A 215 15.17 -2.41 20.31
C ILE A 215 16.10 -2.67 21.49
#